data_c8dc58acb2fbadec70065fbe905e7d1a
#
_entry.id   c8dc58acb2fbadec70065fbe905e7d1a
#
_cell.length_a   1.000
_cell.length_b   1.000
_cell.length_c   1.000
_cell.angle_alpha   90.00
_cell.angle_beta   90.00
_cell.angle_gamma   90.00
#
_symmetry.space_group_name_H-M   'P 1'
#
loop_
_entity.id
_entity.type
_entity.pdbx_description
1 polymer ?
#
loop_
_entity_poly.entity_id
_entity_poly.type
_entity_poly.pdbx_seq_one_letter_code
_entity_poly.pdbx_strand_id
1 'polypeptide(L)'
;MELAELNDRGLVLVGCGRMGGALLKGWLARGLAPEAVRVIDPNAPAWLAERGVATEGPLPDDPAVLVLAVKPQMMGGVLTERAAAGQGDTLVLSVAAGVTLAAYERAFPDAAIVRAMPNTPAAIGQGISAIVGNARAGAAEMALAETLMAAV
;
A
#
# COMPACT_ATOMS: atom_id res chain seq x y z
N MET A 1 -10.76 -3.34 11.39
CA MET A 1 -9.44 -2.89 11.89
C MET A 1 -9.34 -1.38 11.73
N GLU A 2 -8.90 -0.71 12.77
CA GLU A 2 -8.68 0.73 12.72
C GLU A 2 -7.30 1.03 12.16
N LEU A 3 -7.14 2.18 11.49
CA LEU A 3 -5.83 2.57 10.96
C LEU A 3 -4.77 2.74 12.06
N ALA A 4 -5.18 3.15 13.25
CA ALA A 4 -4.26 3.26 14.37
C ALA A 4 -3.61 1.93 14.77
N GLU A 5 -4.23 0.80 14.48
CA GLU A 5 -3.66 -0.52 14.76
C GLU A 5 -2.44 -0.83 13.87
N LEU A 6 -2.31 -0.12 12.74
CA LEU A 6 -1.15 -0.25 11.86
C LEU A 6 0.09 0.45 12.42
N ASN A 7 -0.08 1.32 13.42
CA ASN A 7 1.02 2.12 13.94
C ASN A 7 2.13 1.29 14.57
N ASP A 8 1.80 0.12 15.13
CA ASP A 8 2.79 -0.76 15.77
C ASP A 8 3.68 -1.48 14.76
N ARG A 9 3.10 -1.95 13.65
CA ARG A 9 3.83 -2.73 12.65
C ARG A 9 4.30 -1.89 11.47
N GLY A 10 3.57 -0.84 11.18
CA GLY A 10 3.89 0.07 10.10
C GLY A 10 3.33 -0.33 8.74
N LEU A 11 3.46 0.60 7.82
CA LEU A 11 3.00 0.48 6.44
C LEU A 11 4.12 0.97 5.51
N VAL A 12 4.40 0.20 4.47
CA VAL A 12 5.33 0.60 3.42
C VAL A 12 4.54 0.95 2.17
N LEU A 13 4.71 2.16 1.66
CA LEU A 13 4.08 2.63 0.43
C LEU A 13 5.14 2.76 -0.66
N VAL A 14 4.99 1.99 -1.72
CA VAL A 14 5.87 2.08 -2.89
C VAL A 14 5.16 2.87 -3.98
N GLY A 15 5.68 4.05 -4.26
CA GLY A 15 5.08 4.99 -5.20
C GLY A 15 4.16 5.99 -4.50
N CYS A 16 4.49 7.27 -4.56
CA CYS A 16 3.73 8.35 -3.95
C CYS A 16 3.39 9.43 -5.00
N GLY A 17 2.88 8.98 -6.13
CA GLY A 17 2.34 9.85 -7.16
C GLY A 17 0.91 10.26 -6.83
N ARG A 18 0.08 10.43 -7.86
CA ARG A 18 -1.30 10.90 -7.68
C ARG A 18 -2.10 9.98 -6.77
N MET A 19 -2.12 8.67 -7.07
CA MET A 19 -2.94 7.72 -6.30
C MET A 19 -2.31 7.44 -4.93
N GLY A 20 -1.02 7.09 -4.89
CA GLY A 20 -0.33 6.82 -3.63
C GLY A 20 -0.37 8.01 -2.69
N GLY A 21 -0.20 9.22 -3.22
CA GLY A 21 -0.29 10.44 -2.43
C GLY A 21 -1.69 10.71 -1.87
N ALA A 22 -2.73 10.48 -2.68
CA ALA A 22 -4.12 10.63 -2.23
C ALA A 22 -4.45 9.65 -1.11
N LEU A 23 -4.04 8.39 -1.27
CA LEU A 23 -4.22 7.37 -0.23
C LEU A 23 -3.53 7.76 1.06
N LEU A 24 -2.26 8.12 0.98
CA LEU A 24 -1.48 8.48 2.17
C LEU A 24 -2.07 9.68 2.90
N LYS A 25 -2.45 10.72 2.19
CA LYS A 25 -3.11 11.87 2.81
C LYS A 25 -4.40 11.49 3.53
N GLY A 26 -5.19 10.62 2.91
CA GLY A 26 -6.41 10.10 3.51
C GLY A 26 -6.13 9.27 4.76
N TRP A 27 -5.11 8.42 4.74
CA TRP A 27 -4.74 7.63 5.91
C TRP A 27 -4.24 8.49 7.07
N LEU A 28 -3.40 9.47 6.78
CA LEU A 28 -2.91 10.39 7.81
C LEU A 28 -4.06 11.17 8.45
N ALA A 29 -5.03 11.61 7.64
CA ALA A 29 -6.22 12.30 8.14
C ALA A 29 -7.10 11.42 9.03
N ARG A 30 -7.00 10.09 8.88
CA ARG A 30 -7.81 9.12 9.61
C ARG A 30 -7.08 8.44 10.77
N GLY A 31 -5.91 8.94 11.16
CA GLY A 31 -5.24 8.51 12.38
C GLY A 31 -4.00 7.64 12.20
N LEU A 32 -3.59 7.36 10.96
CA LEU A 32 -2.30 6.69 10.75
C LEU A 32 -1.18 7.65 11.15
N ALA A 33 -0.29 7.21 12.03
CA ALA A 33 0.82 8.03 12.47
C ALA A 33 1.86 8.18 11.34
N PRO A 34 2.35 9.39 11.07
CA PRO A 34 3.38 9.58 10.04
C PRO A 34 4.62 8.72 10.25
N GLU A 35 5.00 8.49 11.51
CA GLU A 35 6.16 7.68 11.88
C GLU A 35 5.99 6.21 11.53
N ALA A 36 4.75 5.75 11.36
CA ALA A 36 4.44 4.37 11.00
C ALA A 36 4.57 4.11 9.50
N VAL A 37 4.77 5.15 8.70
CA VAL A 37 4.80 5.06 7.23
C VAL A 37 6.21 5.22 6.71
N ARG A 38 6.58 4.35 5.78
CA ARG A 38 7.82 4.47 5.00
C ARG A 38 7.45 4.52 3.53
N VAL A 39 7.81 5.60 2.86
CA VAL A 39 7.56 5.76 1.42
C VAL A 39 8.81 5.42 0.63
N ILE A 40 8.65 4.65 -0.43
CA ILE A 40 9.72 4.34 -1.38
C ILE A 40 9.31 4.94 -2.72
N ASP A 41 9.96 6.04 -3.10
CA ASP A 41 9.71 6.71 -4.37
C ASP A 41 10.96 7.53 -4.75
N PRO A 42 11.57 7.29 -5.93
CA PRO A 42 12.73 8.07 -6.36
C PRO A 42 12.42 9.56 -6.57
N ASN A 43 11.15 9.89 -6.75
CA ASN A 43 10.67 11.27 -6.91
C ASN A 43 9.73 11.67 -5.79
N ALA A 44 10.09 11.33 -4.55
CA ALA A 44 9.26 11.57 -3.38
C ALA A 44 8.87 13.05 -3.24
N PRO A 45 7.57 13.38 -3.11
CA PRO A 45 7.15 14.77 -2.98
C PRO A 45 7.64 15.40 -1.68
N ALA A 46 7.93 16.70 -1.73
CA ALA A 46 8.47 17.44 -0.59
C ALA A 46 7.53 17.46 0.63
N TRP A 47 6.21 17.37 0.42
CA TRP A 47 5.25 17.41 1.52
C TRP A 47 5.39 16.22 2.49
N LEU A 48 6.02 15.12 2.07
CA LEU A 48 6.25 13.97 2.95
C LEU A 48 7.11 14.36 4.15
N ALA A 49 8.23 15.02 3.91
CA ALA A 49 9.10 15.47 4.99
C ALA A 49 8.40 16.47 5.92
N GLU A 50 7.59 17.35 5.35
CA GLU A 50 6.80 18.33 6.11
C GLU A 50 5.78 17.66 7.03
N ARG A 51 5.29 16.49 6.65
CA ARG A 51 4.32 15.70 7.43
C ARG A 51 4.97 14.67 8.33
N GLY A 52 6.30 14.58 8.34
CA GLY A 52 7.04 13.63 9.18
C GLY A 52 7.07 12.21 8.65
N VAL A 53 6.86 12.02 7.36
CA VAL A 53 6.90 10.71 6.70
C VAL A 53 8.30 10.44 6.16
N ALA A 54 8.90 9.32 6.57
CA ALA A 54 10.25 8.95 6.15
C ALA A 54 10.28 8.41 4.72
N THR A 55 11.30 8.84 3.98
CA THR A 55 11.58 8.35 2.62
C THR A 55 12.93 7.62 2.52
N GLU A 56 13.67 7.58 3.61
CA GLU A 56 14.99 6.95 3.70
C GLU A 56 15.09 6.17 5.00
N GLY A 57 16.13 5.35 5.11
CA GLY A 57 16.38 4.53 6.29
C GLY A 57 15.84 3.12 6.17
N PRO A 58 15.95 2.32 7.24
CA PRO A 58 15.51 0.93 7.21
C PRO A 58 13.99 0.81 7.09
N LEU A 59 13.54 -0.26 6.41
CA LEU A 59 12.13 -0.61 6.37
C LEU A 59 11.74 -1.35 7.65
N PRO A 60 10.45 -1.32 8.05
CA PRO A 60 9.96 -2.20 9.10
C PRO A 60 10.24 -3.67 8.74
N ASP A 61 10.59 -4.49 9.73
CA ASP A 61 10.93 -5.91 9.51
C ASP A 61 9.71 -6.73 9.06
N ASP A 62 8.55 -6.43 9.62
CA ASP A 62 7.30 -7.13 9.33
C ASP A 62 6.15 -6.12 9.27
N PRO A 63 6.11 -5.29 8.22
CA PRO A 63 5.04 -4.30 8.12
C PRO A 63 3.68 -4.97 8.00
N ALA A 64 2.65 -4.31 8.50
CA ALA A 64 1.28 -4.82 8.36
C ALA A 64 0.86 -4.86 6.90
N VAL A 65 1.27 -3.87 6.11
CA VAL A 65 0.88 -3.72 4.71
C VAL A 65 2.05 -3.22 3.88
N LEU A 66 2.21 -3.83 2.71
CA LEU A 66 3.04 -3.33 1.63
C LEU A 66 2.10 -2.85 0.52
N VAL A 67 2.04 -1.56 0.30
CA VAL A 67 1.17 -0.95 -0.72
C VAL A 67 1.96 -0.66 -1.98
N LEU A 68 1.51 -1.20 -3.10
CA LEU A 68 2.15 -1.02 -4.41
C LEU A 68 1.31 -0.05 -5.24
N ALA A 69 1.80 1.18 -5.40
CA ALA A 69 1.11 2.27 -6.06
C ALA A 69 1.92 2.91 -7.19
N VAL A 70 2.84 2.15 -7.77
CA VAL A 70 3.61 2.59 -8.94
C VAL A 70 2.82 2.35 -10.22
N LYS A 71 3.22 3.00 -11.30
CA LYS A 71 2.63 2.77 -12.62
C LYS A 71 2.89 1.32 -13.07
N PRO A 72 1.96 0.70 -13.80
CA PRO A 72 2.10 -0.71 -14.20
C PRO A 72 3.42 -1.04 -14.90
N GLN A 73 3.94 -0.13 -15.73
CA GLN A 73 5.20 -0.34 -16.43
C GLN A 73 6.42 -0.39 -15.51
N MET A 74 6.31 0.12 -14.28
CA MET A 74 7.37 0.11 -13.27
C MET A 74 7.30 -1.12 -12.37
N MET A 75 6.19 -1.87 -12.43
CA MET A 75 5.90 -2.91 -11.44
C MET A 75 6.90 -4.06 -11.46
N GLY A 76 7.37 -4.47 -12.64
CA GLY A 76 8.33 -5.57 -12.76
C GLY A 76 9.58 -5.38 -11.92
N GLY A 77 10.18 -4.20 -11.99
CA GLY A 77 11.36 -3.85 -11.19
C GLY A 77 11.04 -3.79 -9.69
N VAL A 78 9.90 -3.22 -9.35
CA VAL A 78 9.44 -3.12 -7.95
C VAL A 78 9.24 -4.51 -7.35
N LEU A 79 8.61 -5.43 -8.06
CA LEU A 79 8.38 -6.79 -7.58
C LEU A 79 9.69 -7.52 -7.32
N THR A 80 10.69 -7.34 -8.17
CA THR A 80 12.00 -7.93 -8.00
C THR A 80 12.70 -7.38 -6.75
N GLU A 81 12.64 -6.07 -6.55
CA GLU A 81 13.33 -5.40 -5.44
C GLU A 81 12.64 -5.61 -4.09
N ARG A 82 11.31 -5.78 -4.08
CA ARG A 82 10.51 -5.77 -2.85
C ARG A 82 9.99 -7.14 -2.44
N ALA A 83 10.38 -8.20 -3.11
CA ALA A 83 9.90 -9.55 -2.81
C ALA A 83 10.07 -9.93 -1.32
N ALA A 84 11.18 -9.52 -0.71
CA ALA A 84 11.45 -9.81 0.70
C ALA A 84 10.50 -9.08 1.67
N ALA A 85 10.00 -7.91 1.29
CA ALA A 85 9.11 -7.11 2.13
C ALA A 85 7.69 -7.67 2.22
N GLY A 86 7.32 -8.56 1.29
CA GLY A 86 6.00 -9.20 1.27
C GLY A 86 5.99 -10.58 1.92
N GLN A 87 6.88 -10.84 2.88
CA GLN A 87 6.93 -12.11 3.60
C GLN A 87 6.22 -12.00 4.94
N GLY A 88 6.03 -13.17 5.59
CA GLY A 88 5.36 -13.23 6.87
C GLY A 88 3.87 -12.88 6.77
N ASP A 89 3.38 -12.11 7.72
CA ASP A 89 1.97 -11.72 7.81
C ASP A 89 1.67 -10.38 7.12
N THR A 90 2.56 -9.90 6.28
CA THR A 90 2.36 -8.65 5.53
C THR A 90 1.30 -8.83 4.45
N LEU A 91 0.28 -7.99 4.46
CA LEU A 91 -0.66 -7.90 3.35
C LEU A 91 0.00 -7.13 2.19
N VAL A 92 -0.01 -7.70 1.01
CA VAL A 92 0.39 -6.99 -0.22
C VAL A 92 -0.86 -6.41 -0.87
N LEU A 93 -0.94 -5.09 -0.91
CA LEU A 93 -2.08 -4.37 -1.50
C LEU A 93 -1.61 -3.60 -2.73
N SER A 94 -2.14 -3.93 -3.89
CA SER A 94 -1.81 -3.21 -5.12
C SER A 94 -2.98 -2.37 -5.60
N VAL A 95 -2.69 -1.14 -6.02
CA VAL A 95 -3.66 -0.26 -6.67
C VAL A 95 -3.30 -0.03 -8.15
N ALA A 96 -2.35 -0.77 -8.68
CA ALA A 96 -1.94 -0.64 -10.08
C ALA A 96 -2.88 -1.41 -11.00
N ALA A 97 -3.33 -0.76 -12.07
CA ALA A 97 -4.15 -1.41 -13.09
C ALA A 97 -3.30 -2.35 -13.97
N GLY A 98 -3.93 -3.38 -14.51
CA GLY A 98 -3.32 -4.21 -15.56
C GLY A 98 -2.29 -5.24 -15.10
N VAL A 99 -2.02 -5.34 -13.80
CA VAL A 99 -1.12 -6.36 -13.25
C VAL A 99 -1.98 -7.42 -12.56
N THR A 100 -1.77 -8.69 -12.93
CA THR A 100 -2.60 -9.79 -12.44
C THR A 100 -2.23 -10.26 -11.04
N LEU A 101 -3.18 -10.89 -10.34
CA LEU A 101 -2.88 -11.58 -9.07
C LEU A 101 -1.77 -12.61 -9.25
N ALA A 102 -1.77 -13.33 -10.37
CA ALA A 102 -0.72 -14.33 -10.65
C ALA A 102 0.67 -13.71 -10.70
N ALA A 103 0.82 -12.51 -11.24
CA ALA A 103 2.10 -11.80 -11.27
C ALA A 103 2.57 -11.46 -9.86
N TYR A 104 1.68 -11.01 -8.99
CA TYR A 104 2.01 -10.74 -7.59
C TYR A 104 2.33 -12.02 -6.84
N GLU A 105 1.60 -13.10 -7.08
CA GLU A 105 1.83 -14.38 -6.43
C GLU A 105 3.19 -14.98 -6.78
N ARG A 106 3.68 -14.73 -7.99
CA ARG A 106 5.04 -15.16 -8.36
C ARG A 106 6.11 -14.43 -7.57
N ALA A 107 5.90 -13.15 -7.27
CA ALA A 107 6.84 -12.34 -6.50
C ALA A 107 6.72 -12.57 -4.98
N PHE A 108 5.50 -12.83 -4.50
CA PHE A 108 5.17 -13.01 -3.09
C PHE A 108 4.39 -14.32 -2.91
N PRO A 109 5.06 -15.49 -3.05
CA PRO A 109 4.34 -16.78 -3.12
C PRO A 109 3.55 -17.14 -1.86
N ASP A 110 3.95 -16.63 -0.70
CA ASP A 110 3.31 -16.97 0.57
C ASP A 110 2.46 -15.84 1.14
N ALA A 111 2.29 -14.75 0.42
CA ALA A 111 1.60 -13.57 0.93
C ALA A 111 0.10 -13.59 0.65
N ALA A 112 -0.68 -12.98 1.54
CA ALA A 112 -2.02 -12.54 1.22
C ALA A 112 -1.91 -11.32 0.29
N ILE A 113 -2.61 -11.35 -0.83
CA ILE A 113 -2.53 -10.32 -1.87
C ILE A 113 -3.92 -9.83 -2.19
N VAL A 114 -4.10 -8.52 -2.19
CA VAL A 114 -5.35 -7.87 -2.59
C VAL A 114 -5.05 -6.86 -3.69
N ARG A 115 -5.81 -6.93 -4.77
CA ARG A 115 -5.83 -5.88 -5.79
C ARG A 115 -7.02 -4.97 -5.53
N ALA A 116 -6.76 -3.67 -5.53
CA ALA A 116 -7.80 -2.67 -5.46
C ALA A 116 -7.78 -1.83 -6.75
N MET A 117 -8.95 -1.47 -7.23
CA MET A 117 -9.10 -0.66 -8.43
C MET A 117 -9.87 0.60 -8.08
N PRO A 118 -9.18 1.61 -7.51
CA PRO A 118 -9.81 2.89 -7.24
C PRO A 118 -10.07 3.63 -8.55
N ASN A 119 -11.09 4.49 -8.54
CA ASN A 119 -11.38 5.35 -9.67
C ASN A 119 -11.24 6.82 -9.30
N THR A 120 -11.27 7.69 -10.29
CA THR A 120 -11.50 9.11 -10.02
C THR A 120 -12.98 9.28 -9.65
N PRO A 121 -13.31 10.11 -8.65
CA PRO A 121 -12.49 11.16 -8.00
C PRO A 121 -11.81 10.74 -6.69
N ALA A 122 -11.00 9.71 -6.70
CA ALA A 122 -10.30 9.22 -5.52
C ALA A 122 -9.47 10.33 -4.83
N ALA A 123 -8.86 11.22 -5.59
CA ALA A 123 -8.02 12.30 -5.07
C ALA A 123 -8.76 13.27 -4.14
N ILE A 124 -10.07 13.33 -4.23
CA ILE A 124 -10.91 14.18 -3.37
C ILE A 124 -11.75 13.38 -2.38
N GLY A 125 -11.41 12.11 -2.17
CA GLY A 125 -12.08 11.26 -1.19
C GLY A 125 -13.46 10.76 -1.62
N GLN A 126 -13.77 10.79 -2.90
CA GLN A 126 -15.07 10.37 -3.45
C GLN A 126 -14.95 9.20 -4.43
N GLY A 127 -13.82 8.48 -4.34
CA GLY A 127 -13.60 7.32 -5.18
C GLY A 127 -14.42 6.11 -4.72
N ILE A 128 -14.66 5.20 -5.66
CA ILE A 128 -15.23 3.89 -5.40
C ILE A 128 -14.17 2.87 -5.80
N SER A 129 -13.88 1.92 -4.91
CA SER A 129 -12.87 0.89 -5.18
C SER A 129 -13.50 -0.48 -5.24
N ALA A 130 -13.13 -1.24 -6.26
CA ALA A 130 -13.37 -2.68 -6.31
C ALA A 130 -12.13 -3.38 -5.77
N ILE A 131 -12.32 -4.42 -4.94
CA ILE A 131 -11.20 -5.20 -4.41
C ILE A 131 -11.37 -6.67 -4.73
N VAL A 132 -10.25 -7.34 -4.98
CA VAL A 132 -10.21 -8.79 -5.19
C VAL A 132 -8.96 -9.35 -4.51
N GLY A 133 -9.13 -10.44 -3.76
CA GLY A 133 -8.04 -11.08 -3.04
C GLY A 133 -7.66 -12.43 -3.61
N ASN A 134 -6.42 -12.87 -3.35
CA ASN A 134 -6.00 -14.22 -3.65
C ASN A 134 -6.51 -15.21 -2.59
N ALA A 135 -6.18 -16.50 -2.74
CA ALA A 135 -6.65 -17.55 -1.83
C ALA A 135 -6.17 -17.36 -0.38
N ARG A 136 -5.07 -16.63 -0.16
CA ARG A 136 -4.54 -16.36 1.18
C ARG A 136 -5.16 -15.12 1.84
N ALA A 137 -5.86 -14.30 1.07
CA ALA A 137 -6.55 -13.11 1.60
C ALA A 137 -7.87 -13.52 2.23
N GLY A 138 -7.85 -13.71 3.54
CA GLY A 138 -9.04 -14.05 4.31
C GLY A 138 -9.86 -12.82 4.70
N ALA A 139 -10.82 -13.01 5.61
CA ALA A 139 -11.72 -11.94 6.04
C ALA A 139 -10.98 -10.74 6.66
N ALA A 140 -9.95 -11.00 7.47
CA ALA A 140 -9.17 -9.93 8.10
C ALA A 140 -8.42 -9.09 7.07
N GLU A 141 -7.79 -9.72 6.09
CA GLU A 141 -7.03 -9.05 5.03
C GLU A 141 -7.94 -8.26 4.10
N MET A 142 -9.09 -8.81 3.77
CA MET A 142 -10.08 -8.10 2.96
C MET A 142 -10.65 -6.88 3.70
N ALA A 143 -10.92 -7.03 5.00
CA ALA A 143 -11.40 -5.93 5.83
C ALA A 143 -10.35 -4.80 5.94
N LEU A 144 -9.07 -5.16 6.09
CA LEU A 144 -7.99 -4.18 6.12
C LEU A 144 -7.88 -3.44 4.79
N ALA A 145 -7.96 -4.17 3.67
CA ALA A 145 -7.93 -3.56 2.35
C ALA A 145 -9.11 -2.57 2.16
N GLU A 146 -10.31 -2.96 2.59
CA GLU A 146 -11.48 -2.08 2.54
C GLU A 146 -11.27 -0.81 3.37
N THR A 147 -10.72 -0.95 4.58
CA THR A 147 -10.43 0.19 5.45
C THR A 147 -9.45 1.15 4.79
N LEU A 148 -8.39 0.61 4.20
CA LEU A 148 -7.38 1.43 3.52
C LEU A 148 -7.96 2.14 2.29
N MET A 149 -8.77 1.44 1.50
CA MET A 149 -9.36 2.03 0.29
C MET A 149 -10.50 3.00 0.59
N ALA A 150 -11.10 2.94 1.78
CA ALA A 150 -12.13 3.90 2.19
C ALA A 150 -11.61 5.32 2.39
N ALA A 151 -10.28 5.50 2.38
CA ALA A 151 -9.64 6.82 2.49
C ALA A 151 -9.72 7.65 1.20
N VAL A 152 -10.12 7.05 0.09
CA VAL A 152 -10.24 7.73 -1.21
C VAL A 152 -11.60 7.60 -1.83
#